data_be90e62c1e70f7dc3d6aa168ed808a43
#
_entry.id   be90e62c1e70f7dc3d6aa168ed808a43
#
_cell.length_a   1.000
_cell.length_b   1.000
_cell.length_c   1.000
_cell.angle_alpha   90.00
_cell.angle_beta   90.00
_cell.angle_gamma   90.00
#
_symmetry.space_group_name_H-M   'P 1'
#
loop_
_entity.id
_entity.type
_entity.pdbx_description
1 polymer ?
#
loop_
_entity_poly.entity_id
_entity_poly.type
_entity_poly.pdbx_seq_one_letter_code
_entity_poly.pdbx_strand_id
1 'polypeptide(L)'
;MIDKLEFMLALAREKHFGRAAEACGVTQPTLSAGVKQLEEQMGVLLVNRGSRFQGFTPEGQRILEWARRIVGDSRTMRDEMNSLKHGLSGRLRLAAIPTALAMVAALTTPYREKHPNVQFTIYSRTSIEVLDLLDNLEIDAGITYVENEPLGRVSMVPLYREHYRLLTSADAPLGNRDTVTWAEVAEVPLCLLTPDMQNRRIIDRLLKGAGGESR
;
A
#
# COMPACT_ATOMS: atom_id res chain seq x y z
N MET A 1 7.60 -16.54 -19.39
CA MET A 1 7.88 -16.61 -17.94
C MET A 1 7.19 -15.46 -17.21
N ILE A 2 7.35 -14.22 -17.63
CA ILE A 2 6.76 -13.03 -16.95
C ILE A 2 5.25 -13.17 -16.81
N ASP A 3 4.53 -13.51 -17.89
CA ASP A 3 3.06 -13.68 -17.85
C ASP A 3 2.61 -14.70 -16.79
N LYS A 4 3.38 -15.79 -16.60
CA LYS A 4 3.07 -16.82 -15.59
C LYS A 4 3.29 -16.30 -14.16
N LEU A 5 4.28 -15.41 -13.96
CA LEU A 5 4.48 -14.72 -12.70
C LEU A 5 3.37 -13.70 -12.44
N GLU A 6 2.88 -13.01 -13.46
CA GLU A 6 1.69 -12.14 -13.37
C GLU A 6 0.44 -12.94 -12.99
N PHE A 7 0.26 -14.16 -13.52
CA PHE A 7 -0.83 -15.06 -13.11
C PHE A 7 -0.74 -15.43 -11.63
N MET A 8 0.46 -15.71 -11.12
CA MET A 8 0.68 -16.00 -9.70
C MET A 8 0.33 -14.79 -8.83
N LEU A 9 0.72 -13.59 -9.23
CA LEU A 9 0.38 -12.36 -8.51
C LEU A 9 -1.13 -12.09 -8.51
N ALA A 10 -1.78 -12.25 -9.66
CA ALA A 10 -3.23 -12.13 -9.78
C ALA A 10 -3.95 -13.15 -8.89
N LEU A 11 -3.47 -14.40 -8.86
CA LEU A 11 -4.04 -15.45 -8.01
C LEU A 11 -3.84 -15.16 -6.52
N ALA A 12 -2.72 -14.57 -6.14
CA ALA A 12 -2.45 -14.15 -4.76
C ALA A 12 -3.43 -13.06 -4.28
N ARG A 13 -3.74 -12.11 -5.16
CA ARG A 13 -4.68 -11.02 -4.90
C ARG A 13 -6.11 -11.50 -4.83
N GLU A 14 -6.55 -12.22 -5.85
CA GLU A 14 -7.95 -12.60 -6.03
C GLU A 14 -8.35 -13.84 -5.22
N LYS A 15 -7.40 -14.67 -4.82
CA LYS A 15 -7.62 -15.95 -4.11
C LYS A 15 -8.67 -16.83 -4.79
N HIS A 16 -8.83 -16.67 -6.11
CA HIS A 16 -9.81 -17.38 -6.93
C HIS A 16 -9.35 -17.41 -8.38
N PHE A 17 -9.23 -18.63 -8.97
CA PHE A 17 -8.72 -18.80 -10.33
C PHE A 17 -9.52 -18.04 -11.40
N GLY A 18 -10.86 -18.04 -11.33
CA GLY A 18 -11.72 -17.33 -12.28
C GLY A 18 -11.49 -15.81 -12.24
N ARG A 19 -11.55 -15.20 -11.05
CA ARG A 19 -11.30 -13.76 -10.90
C ARG A 19 -9.88 -13.37 -11.28
N ALA A 20 -8.90 -14.19 -10.94
CA ALA A 20 -7.52 -13.97 -11.35
C ALA A 20 -7.37 -14.00 -12.87
N ALA A 21 -8.06 -14.90 -13.56
CA ALA A 21 -8.06 -14.99 -15.01
C ALA A 21 -8.70 -13.73 -15.65
N GLU A 22 -9.85 -13.28 -15.15
CA GLU A 22 -10.47 -12.02 -15.57
C GLU A 22 -9.53 -10.82 -15.40
N ALA A 23 -8.87 -10.73 -14.24
CA ALA A 23 -7.92 -9.66 -13.95
C ALA A 23 -6.70 -9.68 -14.89
N CYS A 24 -6.33 -10.84 -15.41
CA CYS A 24 -5.25 -11.00 -16.41
C CYS A 24 -5.75 -10.91 -17.87
N GLY A 25 -7.05 -10.74 -18.10
CA GLY A 25 -7.63 -10.73 -19.45
C GLY A 25 -7.54 -12.07 -20.19
N VAL A 26 -7.52 -13.20 -19.46
CA VAL A 26 -7.41 -14.56 -20.01
C VAL A 26 -8.55 -15.45 -19.50
N THR A 27 -8.68 -16.63 -20.08
CA THR A 27 -9.61 -17.65 -19.57
C THR A 27 -9.05 -18.38 -18.36
N GLN A 28 -9.93 -18.90 -17.50
CA GLN A 28 -9.49 -19.68 -16.33
C GLN A 28 -8.62 -20.91 -16.71
N PRO A 29 -8.93 -21.70 -17.75
CA PRO A 29 -8.04 -22.76 -18.22
C PRO A 29 -6.65 -22.25 -18.60
N THR A 30 -6.55 -21.09 -19.27
CA THR A 30 -5.27 -20.49 -19.66
C THR A 30 -4.43 -20.13 -18.43
N LEU A 31 -5.03 -19.48 -17.44
CA LEU A 31 -4.34 -19.13 -16.20
C LEU A 31 -3.89 -20.39 -15.45
N SER A 32 -4.78 -21.36 -15.30
CA SER A 32 -4.48 -22.63 -14.62
C SER A 32 -3.35 -23.42 -15.32
N ALA A 33 -3.38 -23.47 -16.65
CA ALA A 33 -2.30 -24.08 -17.43
C ALA A 33 -0.97 -23.31 -17.27
N GLY A 34 -1.01 -21.99 -17.24
CA GLY A 34 0.16 -21.16 -17.02
C GLY A 34 0.81 -21.40 -15.64
N VAL A 35 -0.01 -21.49 -14.59
CA VAL A 35 0.48 -21.82 -13.23
C VAL A 35 1.11 -23.22 -13.23
N LYS A 36 0.43 -24.23 -13.83
CA LYS A 36 0.96 -25.59 -13.92
C LYS A 36 2.29 -25.65 -14.69
N GLN A 37 2.40 -24.94 -15.80
CA GLN A 37 3.65 -24.86 -16.56
C GLN A 37 4.78 -24.19 -15.75
N LEU A 38 4.46 -23.22 -14.87
CA LEU A 38 5.43 -22.64 -13.97
C LEU A 38 5.89 -23.66 -12.92
N GLU A 39 4.97 -24.45 -12.36
CA GLU A 39 5.28 -25.56 -11.45
C GLU A 39 6.22 -26.58 -12.11
N GLU A 40 5.92 -26.96 -13.34
CA GLU A 40 6.75 -27.88 -14.14
C GLU A 40 8.16 -27.30 -14.39
N GLN A 41 8.26 -26.00 -14.72
CA GLN A 41 9.54 -25.31 -14.93
C GLN A 41 10.38 -25.20 -13.64
N MET A 42 9.73 -25.02 -12.50
CA MET A 42 10.40 -24.92 -11.19
C MET A 42 10.64 -26.28 -10.54
N GLY A 43 9.98 -27.34 -11.01
CA GLY A 43 10.07 -28.69 -10.45
C GLY A 43 9.39 -28.85 -9.09
N VAL A 44 8.53 -27.88 -8.68
CA VAL A 44 7.84 -27.89 -7.40
C VAL A 44 6.39 -27.43 -7.56
N LEU A 45 5.53 -27.85 -6.63
CA LEU A 45 4.16 -27.33 -6.57
C LEU A 45 4.17 -25.95 -5.93
N LEU A 46 3.43 -25.01 -6.52
CA LEU A 46 3.32 -23.64 -6.05
C LEU A 46 1.97 -23.36 -5.38
N VAL A 47 0.95 -24.13 -5.76
CA VAL A 47 -0.42 -23.97 -5.25
C VAL A 47 -0.88 -25.28 -4.63
N ASN A 48 -1.53 -25.19 -3.45
CA ASN A 48 -2.13 -26.35 -2.81
C ASN A 48 -3.28 -26.88 -3.67
N ARG A 49 -3.23 -28.18 -3.98
CA ARG A 49 -4.20 -28.83 -4.88
C ARG A 49 -5.54 -29.03 -4.16
N GLY A 50 -6.63 -28.71 -4.86
CA GLY A 50 -8.01 -28.90 -4.42
C GLY A 50 -8.97 -28.49 -5.52
N SER A 51 -10.27 -28.69 -5.29
CA SER A 51 -11.34 -28.23 -6.20
C SER A 51 -11.46 -26.71 -6.26
N ARG A 52 -10.91 -26.01 -5.28
CA ARG A 52 -10.82 -24.54 -5.17
C ARG A 52 -9.42 -24.17 -4.75
N PHE A 53 -9.08 -22.87 -4.91
CA PHE A 53 -7.83 -22.32 -4.41
C PHE A 53 -7.73 -22.49 -2.88
N GLN A 54 -6.72 -23.19 -2.40
CA GLN A 54 -6.48 -23.49 -0.99
C GLN A 54 -5.22 -22.79 -0.45
N GLY A 55 -4.69 -21.82 -1.18
CA GLY A 55 -3.46 -21.12 -0.81
C GLY A 55 -2.24 -21.60 -1.59
N PHE A 56 -1.12 -20.97 -1.30
CA PHE A 56 0.19 -21.31 -1.88
C PHE A 56 0.96 -22.25 -0.97
N THR A 57 1.82 -23.06 -1.57
CA THR A 57 2.83 -23.83 -0.85
C THR A 57 3.92 -22.89 -0.29
N PRO A 58 4.81 -23.34 0.62
CA PRO A 58 5.98 -22.56 1.02
C PRO A 58 6.83 -22.11 -0.18
N GLU A 59 7.02 -22.99 -1.15
CA GLU A 59 7.70 -22.69 -2.42
C GLU A 59 6.94 -21.66 -3.24
N GLY A 60 5.61 -21.76 -3.29
CA GLY A 60 4.74 -20.79 -3.94
C GLY A 60 4.84 -19.40 -3.34
N GLN A 61 4.91 -19.31 -2.01
CA GLN A 61 5.14 -18.03 -1.32
C GLN A 61 6.50 -17.42 -1.70
N ARG A 62 7.52 -18.27 -1.80
CA ARG A 62 8.86 -17.81 -2.20
C ARG A 62 8.89 -17.34 -3.66
N ILE A 63 8.18 -18.03 -4.54
CA ILE A 63 8.03 -17.61 -5.94
C ILE A 63 7.27 -16.30 -6.03
N LEU A 64 6.25 -16.04 -5.20
CA LEU A 64 5.54 -14.76 -5.18
C LEU A 64 6.46 -13.59 -4.82
N GLU A 65 7.38 -13.77 -3.88
CA GLU A 65 8.38 -12.74 -3.55
C GLU A 65 9.25 -12.39 -4.77
N TRP A 66 9.69 -13.40 -5.52
CA TRP A 66 10.44 -13.19 -6.76
C TRP A 66 9.58 -12.62 -7.88
N ALA A 67 8.33 -13.07 -8.00
CA ALA A 67 7.40 -12.59 -9.00
C ALA A 67 7.17 -11.07 -8.89
N ARG A 68 6.98 -10.57 -7.66
CA ARG A 68 6.84 -9.12 -7.42
C ARG A 68 8.02 -8.32 -7.96
N ARG A 69 9.24 -8.79 -7.73
CA ARG A 69 10.46 -8.14 -8.22
C ARG A 69 10.56 -8.17 -9.73
N ILE A 70 10.49 -9.37 -10.31
CA ILE A 70 10.70 -9.58 -11.76
C ILE A 70 9.63 -8.84 -12.56
N VAL A 71 8.37 -8.92 -12.14
CA VAL A 71 7.26 -8.20 -12.80
C VAL A 71 7.39 -6.70 -12.60
N GLY A 72 7.77 -6.25 -11.39
CA GLY A 72 8.05 -4.83 -11.10
C GLY A 72 9.16 -4.28 -12.00
N ASP A 73 10.33 -4.94 -12.02
CA ASP A 73 11.47 -4.54 -12.87
C ASP A 73 11.13 -4.54 -14.35
N SER A 74 10.35 -5.56 -14.81
CA SER A 74 9.87 -5.62 -16.19
C SER A 74 8.93 -4.45 -16.56
N ARG A 75 8.07 -4.01 -15.63
CA ARG A 75 7.22 -2.82 -15.82
C ARG A 75 8.07 -1.56 -15.89
N THR A 76 8.97 -1.36 -14.92
CA THR A 76 9.89 -0.23 -14.89
C THR A 76 10.70 -0.11 -16.19
N MET A 77 11.26 -1.21 -16.66
CA MET A 77 11.98 -1.24 -17.93
C MET A 77 11.11 -0.79 -19.12
N ARG A 78 9.85 -1.25 -19.19
CA ARG A 78 8.94 -0.83 -20.26
C ARG A 78 8.61 0.67 -20.18
N ASP A 79 8.38 1.17 -18.96
CA ASP A 79 8.05 2.58 -18.72
C ASP A 79 9.22 3.49 -19.03
N GLU A 80 10.46 3.09 -18.70
CA GLU A 80 11.67 3.81 -19.09
C GLU A 80 11.81 3.89 -20.62
N MET A 81 11.64 2.77 -21.32
CA MET A 81 11.71 2.75 -22.77
C MET A 81 10.63 3.60 -23.43
N ASN A 82 9.43 3.61 -22.88
CA ASN A 82 8.34 4.45 -23.35
C ASN A 82 8.62 5.93 -23.09
N SER A 83 9.18 6.28 -21.92
CA SER A 83 9.50 7.65 -21.57
C SER A 83 10.62 8.24 -22.44
N LEU A 84 11.59 7.42 -22.85
CA LEU A 84 12.64 7.83 -23.79
C LEU A 84 12.10 8.17 -25.18
N LYS A 85 11.04 7.49 -25.62
CA LYS A 85 10.43 7.69 -26.94
C LYS A 85 9.42 8.83 -26.99
N HIS A 86 8.64 8.99 -25.94
CA HIS A 86 7.44 9.85 -25.96
C HIS A 86 7.41 10.90 -24.84
N GLY A 87 8.47 11.00 -24.05
CA GLY A 87 8.45 11.76 -22.79
C GLY A 87 7.63 11.07 -21.69
N LEU A 88 7.66 11.65 -20.50
CA LEU A 88 6.88 11.11 -19.37
C LEU A 88 5.38 11.26 -19.65
N SER A 89 4.70 10.15 -19.75
CA SER A 89 3.27 10.05 -20.00
C SER A 89 2.69 8.80 -19.35
N GLY A 90 1.37 8.74 -19.23
CA GLY A 90 0.69 7.58 -18.66
C GLY A 90 0.01 7.89 -17.32
N ARG A 91 -0.25 6.86 -16.54
CA ARG A 91 -1.00 6.97 -15.30
C ARG A 91 -0.15 6.53 -14.10
N LEU A 92 0.02 7.42 -13.12
CA LEU A 92 0.60 7.12 -11.83
C LEU A 92 -0.51 6.86 -10.81
N ARG A 93 -0.46 5.72 -10.16
CA ARG A 93 -1.42 5.29 -9.14
C ARG A 93 -0.77 5.50 -7.77
N LEU A 94 -1.37 6.40 -7.00
CA LEU A 94 -0.92 6.74 -5.65
C LEU A 94 -1.96 6.28 -4.63
N ALA A 95 -1.54 5.71 -3.52
CA ALA A 95 -2.40 5.58 -2.36
C ALA A 95 -1.86 6.45 -1.21
N ALA A 96 -2.75 7.10 -0.51
CA ALA A 96 -2.40 7.94 0.64
C ALA A 96 -3.30 7.62 1.82
N ILE A 97 -2.72 7.65 3.01
CA ILE A 97 -3.51 7.59 4.25
C ILE A 97 -4.38 8.85 4.35
N PRO A 98 -5.56 8.78 5.00
CA PRO A 98 -6.50 9.89 5.05
C PRO A 98 -5.89 11.21 5.54
N THR A 99 -5.00 11.16 6.52
CA THR A 99 -4.32 12.35 7.06
C THR A 99 -3.38 13.02 6.06
N ALA A 100 -2.83 12.26 5.11
CA ALA A 100 -1.90 12.77 4.09
C ALA A 100 -2.58 13.22 2.79
N LEU A 101 -3.88 12.98 2.61
CA LEU A 101 -4.58 13.35 1.36
C LEU A 101 -4.46 14.83 0.99
N ALA A 102 -4.51 15.72 1.98
CA ALA A 102 -4.36 17.15 1.74
C ALA A 102 -2.99 17.53 1.13
N MET A 103 -1.95 16.73 1.42
CA MET A 103 -0.60 16.97 0.92
C MET A 103 -0.36 16.38 -0.47
N VAL A 104 -1.22 15.48 -0.94
CA VAL A 104 -1.08 14.85 -2.28
C VAL A 104 -1.08 15.90 -3.38
N ALA A 105 -1.94 16.92 -3.28
CA ALA A 105 -2.00 18.00 -4.26
C ALA A 105 -0.68 18.78 -4.35
N ALA A 106 0.00 18.99 -3.22
CA ALA A 106 1.29 19.69 -3.19
C ALA A 106 2.39 18.94 -3.94
N LEU A 107 2.29 17.60 -4.06
CA LEU A 107 3.20 16.77 -4.82
C LEU A 107 2.79 16.64 -6.29
N THR A 108 1.50 16.43 -6.55
CA THR A 108 1.02 16.08 -7.89
C THR A 108 0.85 17.30 -8.79
N THR A 109 0.52 18.47 -8.24
CA THR A 109 0.33 19.70 -9.03
C THR A 109 1.60 20.15 -9.74
N PRO A 110 2.74 20.38 -9.06
CA PRO A 110 3.98 20.77 -9.71
C PRO A 110 4.50 19.71 -10.69
N TYR A 111 4.28 18.43 -10.36
CA TYR A 111 4.68 17.35 -11.25
C TYR A 111 3.89 17.37 -12.55
N ARG A 112 2.56 17.57 -12.47
CA ARG A 112 1.71 17.64 -13.64
C ARG A 112 1.96 18.89 -14.51
N GLU A 113 2.30 20.02 -13.90
CA GLU A 113 2.70 21.22 -14.63
C GLU A 113 3.95 20.95 -15.51
N LYS A 114 4.90 20.20 -14.96
CA LYS A 114 6.13 19.81 -15.66
C LYS A 114 5.90 18.67 -16.67
N HIS A 115 4.95 17.78 -16.39
CA HIS A 115 4.66 16.59 -17.19
C HIS A 115 3.15 16.47 -17.46
N PRO A 116 2.60 17.30 -18.38
CA PRO A 116 1.14 17.42 -18.60
C PRO A 116 0.47 16.13 -19.09
N ASN A 117 1.24 15.24 -19.69
CA ASN A 117 0.74 13.94 -20.18
C ASN A 117 0.64 12.85 -19.10
N VAL A 118 1.05 13.16 -17.86
CA VAL A 118 0.90 12.25 -16.73
C VAL A 118 -0.43 12.46 -16.05
N GLN A 119 -1.17 11.38 -15.87
CA GLN A 119 -2.42 11.34 -15.12
C GLN A 119 -2.19 10.69 -13.76
N PHE A 120 -2.87 11.18 -12.71
CA PHE A 120 -2.83 10.58 -11.39
C PHE A 120 -4.15 9.89 -11.08
N THR A 121 -4.07 8.69 -10.51
CA THR A 121 -5.17 8.04 -9.81
C THR A 121 -4.79 7.98 -8.33
N ILE A 122 -5.62 8.57 -7.47
CA ILE A 122 -5.33 8.70 -6.04
C ILE A 122 -6.36 7.90 -5.25
N TYR A 123 -5.87 7.00 -4.40
CA TYR A 123 -6.68 6.18 -3.51
C TYR A 123 -6.49 6.65 -2.07
N SER A 124 -7.59 6.77 -1.32
CA SER A 124 -7.55 6.88 0.13
C SER A 124 -7.56 5.48 0.74
N ARG A 125 -6.53 5.12 1.50
CA ARG A 125 -6.36 3.78 2.07
C ARG A 125 -5.73 3.86 3.45
N THR A 126 -5.95 2.82 4.26
CA THR A 126 -5.19 2.65 5.52
C THR A 126 -3.72 2.35 5.23
N SER A 127 -2.84 2.53 6.22
CA SER A 127 -1.40 2.22 6.07
C SER A 127 -1.14 0.78 5.64
N ILE A 128 -1.90 -0.17 6.18
CA ILE A 128 -1.80 -1.59 5.84
C ILE A 128 -2.19 -1.82 4.38
N GLU A 129 -3.33 -1.28 3.95
CA GLU A 129 -3.77 -1.39 2.56
C GLU A 129 -2.79 -0.73 1.58
N VAL A 130 -2.17 0.39 1.95
CA VAL A 130 -1.13 1.03 1.12
C VAL A 130 0.03 0.07 0.87
N LEU A 131 0.52 -0.61 1.92
CA LEU A 131 1.60 -1.59 1.79
C LEU A 131 1.19 -2.81 0.98
N ASP A 132 -0.01 -3.33 1.21
CA ASP A 132 -0.56 -4.45 0.43
C ASP A 132 -0.68 -4.12 -1.07
N LEU A 133 -1.15 -2.92 -1.39
CA LEU A 133 -1.26 -2.45 -2.77
C LEU A 133 0.10 -2.27 -3.44
N LEU A 134 1.12 -1.77 -2.71
CA LEU A 134 2.51 -1.69 -3.20
C LEU A 134 3.08 -3.09 -3.47
N ASP A 135 2.93 -4.00 -2.50
CA ASP A 135 3.41 -5.37 -2.62
C ASP A 135 2.76 -6.13 -3.80
N ASN A 136 1.49 -5.85 -4.08
CA ASN A 136 0.77 -6.46 -5.20
C ASN A 136 0.94 -5.71 -6.53
N LEU A 137 1.79 -4.66 -6.59
CA LEU A 137 2.02 -3.83 -7.77
C LEU A 137 0.74 -3.17 -8.31
N GLU A 138 -0.22 -2.89 -7.43
CA GLU A 138 -1.48 -2.23 -7.76
C GLU A 138 -1.37 -0.72 -7.75
N ILE A 139 -0.40 -0.18 -7.02
CA ILE A 139 -0.03 1.23 -7.01
C ILE A 139 1.47 1.40 -7.26
N ASP A 140 1.84 2.58 -7.68
CA ASP A 140 3.22 2.91 -8.04
C ASP A 140 3.96 3.61 -6.89
N ALA A 141 3.22 4.31 -6.02
CA ALA A 141 3.75 4.88 -4.79
C ALA A 141 2.67 5.00 -3.70
N GLY A 142 3.11 4.98 -2.44
CA GLY A 142 2.27 5.15 -1.26
C GLY A 142 2.74 6.31 -0.39
N ILE A 143 1.81 7.06 0.20
CA ILE A 143 2.10 8.09 1.19
C ILE A 143 1.53 7.61 2.53
N THR A 144 2.43 7.31 3.46
CA THR A 144 2.10 6.75 4.77
C THR A 144 3.15 7.14 5.80
N TYR A 145 2.92 6.80 7.06
CA TYR A 145 3.92 6.95 8.10
C TYR A 145 5.07 5.97 7.88
N VAL A 146 6.30 6.46 8.02
CA VAL A 146 7.52 5.64 7.84
C VAL A 146 8.03 5.03 9.14
N GLU A 147 7.52 5.49 10.28
CA GLU A 147 7.91 5.01 11.60
C GLU A 147 6.85 4.08 12.20
N ASN A 148 7.28 3.24 13.12
CA ASN A 148 6.44 2.38 13.97
C ASN A 148 5.79 1.15 13.34
N GLU A 149 5.90 0.92 12.03
CA GLU A 149 5.42 -0.31 11.37
C GLU A 149 6.45 -0.76 10.32
N PRO A 150 6.64 -2.07 10.14
CA PRO A 150 7.52 -2.59 9.10
C PRO A 150 6.97 -2.22 7.72
N LEU A 151 7.76 -1.56 6.90
CA LEU A 151 7.35 -1.13 5.55
C LEU A 151 7.69 -2.15 4.46
N GLY A 152 8.31 -3.28 4.83
CA GLY A 152 8.71 -4.27 3.85
C GLY A 152 9.88 -3.81 2.98
N ARG A 153 9.84 -4.17 1.69
CA ARG A 153 10.93 -3.92 0.73
C ARG A 153 10.60 -2.77 -0.20
N VAL A 154 10.35 -1.60 0.34
CA VAL A 154 10.07 -0.39 -0.43
C VAL A 154 11.19 0.63 -0.26
N SER A 155 11.43 1.44 -1.30
CA SER A 155 12.26 2.62 -1.17
C SER A 155 11.46 3.73 -0.49
N MET A 156 12.06 4.41 0.47
CA MET A 156 11.40 5.44 1.26
C MET A 156 12.04 6.81 1.04
N VAL A 157 11.20 7.82 0.94
CA VAL A 157 11.62 9.24 0.90
C VAL A 157 10.79 9.98 1.96
N PRO A 158 11.41 10.50 3.03
CA PRO A 158 10.71 11.35 3.98
C PRO A 158 10.22 12.62 3.30
N LEU A 159 8.94 12.93 3.42
CA LEU A 159 8.32 14.11 2.79
C LEU A 159 8.17 15.27 3.77
N TYR A 160 7.60 15.02 4.93
CA TYR A 160 7.34 16.02 5.96
C TYR A 160 7.14 15.34 7.32
N ARG A 161 7.09 16.15 8.37
CA ARG A 161 6.79 15.73 9.74
C ARG A 161 5.45 16.30 10.15
N GLU A 162 4.55 15.44 10.64
CA GLU A 162 3.27 15.87 11.23
C GLU A 162 3.45 16.28 12.68
N HIS A 163 2.72 17.33 13.08
CA HIS A 163 2.63 17.79 14.45
C HIS A 163 1.21 17.60 14.95
N TYR A 164 1.05 16.89 16.05
CA TYR A 164 -0.25 16.69 16.67
C TYR A 164 -0.75 17.98 17.29
N ARG A 165 -2.06 18.22 17.18
CA ARG A 165 -2.77 19.33 17.78
C ARG A 165 -3.99 18.80 18.50
N LEU A 166 -4.22 19.25 19.76
CA LEU A 166 -5.47 19.06 20.44
C LEU A 166 -6.47 20.12 19.96
N LEU A 167 -7.59 19.67 19.38
CA LEU A 167 -8.70 20.55 19.05
C LEU A 167 -9.75 20.41 20.13
N THR A 168 -10.08 21.52 20.79
CA THR A 168 -11.05 21.57 21.88
C THR A 168 -11.74 22.92 21.91
N SER A 169 -12.86 23.04 22.65
CA SER A 169 -13.51 24.33 22.90
C SER A 169 -12.60 25.24 23.73
N ALA A 170 -12.66 26.54 23.49
CA ALA A 170 -11.94 27.55 24.30
C ALA A 170 -12.33 27.49 25.78
N ASP A 171 -13.56 27.13 26.08
CA ASP A 171 -14.09 27.05 27.46
C ASP A 171 -13.79 25.71 28.15
N ALA A 172 -13.19 24.75 27.42
CA ALA A 172 -12.82 23.47 28.00
C ALA A 172 -11.56 23.58 28.88
N PRO A 173 -11.30 22.62 29.79
CA PRO A 173 -10.17 22.66 30.73
C PRO A 173 -8.80 22.91 30.11
N LEU A 174 -8.59 22.50 28.87
CA LEU A 174 -7.33 22.67 28.13
C LEU A 174 -7.45 23.72 26.99
N GLY A 175 -8.61 24.40 26.86
CA GLY A 175 -8.95 25.22 25.69
C GLY A 175 -8.13 26.49 25.52
N ASN A 176 -7.68 27.09 26.63
CA ASN A 176 -6.94 28.37 26.64
C ASN A 176 -5.42 28.17 26.73
N ARG A 177 -4.92 26.98 26.43
CA ARG A 177 -3.48 26.66 26.53
C ARG A 177 -2.84 26.58 25.15
N ASP A 178 -1.68 27.22 25.01
CA ASP A 178 -0.88 27.13 23.76
C ASP A 178 -0.25 25.76 23.55
N THR A 179 0.06 25.08 24.65
CA THR A 179 0.66 23.74 24.63
C THR A 179 0.07 22.88 25.74
N VAL A 180 -0.10 21.60 25.44
CA VAL A 180 -0.56 20.56 26.37
C VAL A 180 0.35 19.34 26.26
N THR A 181 0.53 18.63 27.37
CA THR A 181 1.27 17.38 27.40
C THR A 181 0.36 16.20 27.11
N TRP A 182 0.94 15.08 26.68
CA TRP A 182 0.19 13.85 26.49
C TRP A 182 -0.45 13.32 27.77
N ALA A 183 0.17 13.55 28.93
CA ALA A 183 -0.40 13.19 30.21
C ALA A 183 -1.69 13.97 30.52
N GLU A 184 -1.71 15.29 30.26
CA GLU A 184 -2.90 16.11 30.42
C GLU A 184 -3.99 15.74 29.43
N VAL A 185 -3.62 15.43 28.18
CA VAL A 185 -4.57 14.98 27.15
C VAL A 185 -5.20 13.63 27.52
N ALA A 186 -4.48 12.76 28.20
CA ALA A 186 -4.99 11.45 28.62
C ALA A 186 -6.10 11.54 29.70
N GLU A 187 -6.19 12.67 30.43
CA GLU A 187 -7.21 12.87 31.49
C GLU A 187 -8.56 13.35 30.94
N VAL A 188 -8.65 13.71 29.64
CA VAL A 188 -9.88 14.23 29.04
C VAL A 188 -10.47 13.23 28.05
N PRO A 189 -11.80 13.19 27.88
CA PRO A 189 -12.42 12.36 26.83
C PRO A 189 -11.95 12.78 25.44
N LEU A 190 -11.51 11.82 24.65
CA LEU A 190 -10.96 12.06 23.31
C LEU A 190 -11.84 11.48 22.21
N CYS A 191 -12.00 12.24 21.14
CA CYS A 191 -12.55 11.73 19.89
C CYS A 191 -11.38 11.33 18.98
N LEU A 192 -11.18 10.04 18.78
CA LEU A 192 -10.06 9.50 18.03
C LEU A 192 -10.54 8.67 16.85
N LEU A 193 -9.66 8.46 15.88
CA LEU A 193 -9.90 7.53 14.77
C LEU A 193 -10.02 6.09 15.28
N THR A 194 -10.52 5.20 14.44
CA THR A 194 -10.67 3.78 14.74
C THR A 194 -9.32 3.07 14.87
N PRO A 195 -9.19 1.97 15.65
CA PRO A 195 -7.90 1.31 15.93
C PRO A 195 -7.19 0.70 14.71
N ASP A 196 -7.89 0.49 13.61
CA ASP A 196 -7.32 0.04 12.33
C ASP A 196 -6.45 1.12 11.66
N MET A 197 -6.63 2.38 12.05
CA MET A 197 -5.82 3.48 11.53
C MET A 197 -4.47 3.58 12.24
N GLN A 198 -3.37 3.71 11.49
CA GLN A 198 -2.03 3.86 12.05
C GLN A 198 -1.89 5.11 12.94
N ASN A 199 -2.50 6.21 12.53
CA ASN A 199 -2.54 7.45 13.32
C ASN A 199 -3.09 7.17 14.74
N ARG A 200 -4.20 6.43 14.86
CA ARG A 200 -4.77 6.03 16.15
C ARG A 200 -3.78 5.20 16.96
N ARG A 201 -3.11 4.21 16.37
CA ARG A 201 -2.13 3.38 17.06
C ARG A 201 -0.91 4.18 17.56
N ILE A 202 -0.50 5.21 16.81
CA ILE A 202 0.56 6.12 17.24
C ILE A 202 0.10 6.92 18.46
N ILE A 203 -1.09 7.52 18.41
CA ILE A 203 -1.67 8.30 19.52
C ILE A 203 -1.81 7.42 20.77
N ASP A 204 -2.37 6.22 20.65
CA ASP A 204 -2.53 5.27 21.76
C ASP A 204 -1.19 4.96 22.44
N ARG A 205 -0.11 4.82 21.65
CA ARG A 205 1.24 4.58 22.17
C ARG A 205 1.77 5.81 22.94
N LEU A 206 1.53 7.02 22.42
CA LEU A 206 1.96 8.25 23.06
C LEU A 206 1.21 8.49 24.38
N LEU A 207 -0.10 8.24 24.40
CA LEU A 207 -0.91 8.32 25.62
C LEU A 207 -0.44 7.29 26.68
N LYS A 208 -0.24 6.02 26.28
CA LYS A 208 0.29 4.98 27.18
C LYS A 208 1.68 5.33 27.72
N GLY A 209 2.56 5.85 26.88
CA GLY A 209 3.90 6.29 27.29
C GLY A 209 3.88 7.45 28.29
N ALA A 210 2.81 8.23 28.31
CA ALA A 210 2.59 9.32 29.28
C ALA A 210 1.86 8.88 30.56
N GLY A 211 1.58 7.59 30.73
CA GLY A 211 0.91 7.02 31.91
C GLY A 211 -0.61 7.05 31.88
N GLY A 212 -1.21 7.37 30.71
CA GLY A 212 -2.66 7.37 30.49
C GLY A 212 -3.13 6.17 29.69
N GLU A 213 -4.39 5.76 29.88
CA GLU A 213 -5.11 4.90 28.94
C GLU A 213 -6.08 5.78 28.15
N SER A 214 -6.23 5.51 26.85
CA SER A 214 -7.27 6.18 26.03
C SER A 214 -8.66 5.78 26.53
N ARG A 215 -9.35 6.69 27.19
CA ARG A 215 -10.76 6.53 27.60
C ARG A 215 -11.72 6.97 26.51
#